data_d5510d3d841bfb08deaf5639ca24dbd1
#
_entry.id   d5510d3d841bfb08deaf5639ca24dbd1
#
_cell.length_a   1.000
_cell.length_b   1.000
_cell.length_c   1.000
_cell.angle_alpha   90.00
_cell.angle_beta   90.00
_cell.angle_gamma   90.00
#
_symmetry.space_group_name_H-M   'P 1'
#
loop_
_entity.id
_entity.type
_entity.pdbx_description
1 polymer ?
#
loop_
_entity_poly.entity_id
_entity_poly.type
_entity_poly.pdbx_seq_one_letter_code
_entity_poly.pdbx_strand_id
1 'polypeptide(L)'
;PREEYYKVMLHTEKAWFYIIVLNVLAFTPAIVVILYYMHRDIPLETTREVFEAIVSYIVMIGMYIATWVAVVGEKTFYLKYQDGKYSYHHWFREEKTFELDERITYKAREDGIVIYQDNKRLFLTSHGYTNAEFFGRTLLEKNIKCIKGEQYMEKYRDKEEIDVN
;
A
#
# COMPACT_ATOMS: atom_id res chain seq x y z
N PRO A 1 -18.21 -18.83 -14.50
CA PRO A 1 -18.01 -18.91 -13.04
C PRO A 1 -16.65 -18.40 -12.58
N ARG A 2 -15.53 -18.62 -13.34
CA ARG A 2 -14.21 -18.11 -12.98
C ARG A 2 -14.08 -16.57 -13.07
N GLU A 3 -14.86 -15.92 -13.90
CA GLU A 3 -14.80 -14.44 -14.05
C GLU A 3 -15.33 -13.70 -12.82
N GLU A 4 -16.26 -14.27 -12.06
CA GLU A 4 -16.72 -13.66 -10.81
C GLU A 4 -15.68 -13.67 -9.69
N TYR A 5 -14.80 -14.65 -9.65
CA TYR A 5 -13.72 -14.75 -8.65
C TYR A 5 -12.63 -13.69 -8.82
N TYR A 6 -12.50 -13.10 -10.00
CA TYR A 6 -11.48 -12.09 -10.29
C TYR A 6 -11.98 -10.64 -10.20
N LYS A 7 -13.19 -10.40 -9.73
CA LYS A 7 -13.63 -9.07 -9.26
C LYS A 7 -12.94 -8.67 -7.96
N VAL A 8 -11.67 -9.00 -7.85
CA VAL A 8 -10.96 -8.96 -6.60
C VAL A 8 -10.21 -7.66 -6.51
N MET A 9 -10.71 -6.77 -5.68
CA MET A 9 -9.93 -5.65 -5.17
C MET A 9 -8.87 -6.19 -4.23
N LEU A 10 -7.61 -6.01 -4.57
CA LEU A 10 -6.50 -6.17 -3.63
C LEU A 10 -6.59 -5.01 -2.61
N HIS A 11 -7.35 -5.23 -1.55
CA HIS A 11 -7.65 -4.17 -0.60
C HIS A 11 -7.45 -4.65 0.84
N THR A 12 -6.75 -3.86 1.63
CA THR A 12 -6.52 -4.10 3.07
C THR A 12 -7.55 -3.33 3.90
N GLU A 13 -8.78 -3.84 4.02
CA GLU A 13 -9.78 -3.14 4.82
C GLU A 13 -9.42 -3.01 6.31
N LYS A 14 -8.86 -4.08 6.89
CA LYS A 14 -8.55 -4.10 8.33
C LYS A 14 -7.31 -3.30 8.70
N ALA A 15 -6.24 -3.41 7.93
CA ALA A 15 -5.02 -2.66 8.21
C ALA A 15 -5.26 -1.14 8.17
N TRP A 16 -6.14 -0.70 7.31
CA TRP A 16 -6.49 0.70 7.16
C TRP A 16 -7.15 1.29 8.41
N PHE A 17 -8.09 0.57 8.99
CA PHE A 17 -8.73 0.97 10.25
C PHE A 17 -7.71 1.14 11.38
N TYR A 18 -6.78 0.18 11.53
CA TYR A 18 -5.72 0.28 12.54
C TYR A 18 -4.78 1.46 12.31
N ILE A 19 -4.42 1.74 11.06
CA ILE A 19 -3.56 2.88 10.72
C ILE A 19 -4.26 4.20 11.09
N ILE A 20 -5.55 4.37 10.78
CA ILE A 20 -6.30 5.56 11.18
C ILE A 20 -6.37 5.69 12.69
N VAL A 21 -6.76 4.62 13.37
CA VAL A 21 -6.88 4.64 14.84
C VAL A 21 -5.54 4.99 15.49
N LEU A 22 -4.44 4.37 15.01
CA LEU A 22 -3.11 4.66 15.51
C LEU A 22 -2.71 6.13 15.26
N ASN A 23 -3.00 6.66 14.09
CA ASN A 23 -2.74 8.07 13.76
C ASN A 23 -3.53 9.01 14.65
N VAL A 24 -4.84 8.79 14.80
CA VAL A 24 -5.69 9.63 15.64
C VAL A 24 -5.23 9.56 17.11
N LEU A 25 -4.92 8.39 17.63
CA LEU A 25 -4.50 8.22 19.02
C LEU A 25 -3.09 8.73 19.30
N ALA A 26 -2.15 8.61 18.35
CA ALA A 26 -0.77 9.01 18.56
C ALA A 26 -0.52 10.49 18.26
N PHE A 27 -1.05 11.00 17.16
CA PHE A 27 -0.73 12.36 16.70
C PHE A 27 -1.69 13.43 17.20
N THR A 28 -2.97 13.12 17.38
CA THR A 28 -3.93 14.12 17.87
C THR A 28 -3.57 14.64 19.26
N PRO A 29 -3.27 13.79 20.27
CA PRO A 29 -2.83 14.27 21.58
C PRO A 29 -1.55 15.08 21.52
N ALA A 30 -0.59 14.67 20.68
CA ALA A 30 0.67 15.40 20.52
C ALA A 30 0.45 16.81 19.95
N ILE A 31 -0.42 16.94 18.94
CA ILE A 31 -0.81 18.25 18.39
C ILE A 31 -1.50 19.10 19.43
N VAL A 32 -2.44 18.53 20.20
CA VAL A 32 -3.16 19.24 21.26
C VAL A 32 -2.19 19.74 22.33
N VAL A 33 -1.26 18.90 22.77
CA VAL A 33 -0.25 19.28 23.77
C VAL A 33 0.62 20.43 23.25
N ILE A 34 1.07 20.39 22.00
CA ILE A 34 1.87 21.46 21.42
C ILE A 34 1.08 22.76 21.30
N LEU A 35 -0.16 22.69 20.78
CA LEU A 35 -1.03 23.87 20.71
C LEU A 35 -1.29 24.46 22.10
N TYR A 36 -1.45 23.61 23.12
CA TYR A 36 -1.60 24.05 24.50
C TYR A 36 -0.36 24.79 25.00
N TYR A 37 0.85 24.25 24.77
CA TYR A 37 2.10 24.92 25.17
C TYR A 37 2.36 26.21 24.39
N MET A 38 1.99 26.27 23.11
CA MET A 38 2.10 27.48 22.30
C MET A 38 1.10 28.59 22.73
N HIS A 39 -0.07 28.19 23.23
CA HIS A 39 -1.09 29.17 23.67
C HIS A 39 -0.91 29.63 25.09
N ARG A 40 -0.18 28.86 25.90
CA ARG A 40 0.19 29.27 27.25
C ARG A 40 1.39 30.18 27.10
N ASP A 41 1.28 31.44 27.54
CA ASP A 41 2.35 32.45 27.53
C ASP A 41 3.61 31.97 28.28
N ILE A 42 4.28 30.96 27.76
CA ILE A 42 5.60 30.53 28.19
C ILE A 42 6.57 31.50 27.49
N PRO A 43 7.22 32.40 28.20
CA PRO A 43 8.20 33.27 27.57
C PRO A 43 9.33 32.39 27.05
N LEU A 44 9.40 32.25 25.73
CA LEU A 44 10.57 31.66 25.09
C LEU A 44 11.69 32.67 25.23
N GLU A 45 12.58 32.45 26.19
CA GLU A 45 13.59 33.42 26.61
C GLU A 45 14.67 33.64 25.56
N THR A 46 14.84 32.71 24.63
CA THR A 46 15.88 32.80 23.61
C THR A 46 15.35 32.59 22.20
N THR A 47 15.93 33.29 21.23
CA THR A 47 15.63 33.12 19.79
C THR A 47 15.85 31.66 19.35
N ARG A 48 16.78 30.95 19.99
CA ARG A 48 17.05 29.53 19.69
C ARG A 48 15.88 28.62 20.07
N GLU A 49 15.29 28.82 21.26
CA GLU A 49 14.17 28.02 21.74
C GLU A 49 12.92 28.24 20.86
N VAL A 50 12.69 29.47 20.42
CA VAL A 50 11.64 29.79 19.44
C VAL A 50 11.86 29.04 18.15
N PHE A 51 13.10 29.05 17.64
CA PHE A 51 13.43 28.35 16.39
C PHE A 51 13.28 26.84 16.50
N GLU A 52 13.78 26.23 17.59
CA GLU A 52 13.64 24.78 17.84
C GLU A 52 12.17 24.36 17.98
N ALA A 53 11.33 25.17 18.63
CA ALA A 53 9.90 24.93 18.73
C ALA A 53 9.20 24.98 17.36
N ILE A 54 9.51 25.98 16.53
CA ILE A 54 8.95 26.13 15.19
C ILE A 54 9.36 24.94 14.30
N VAL A 55 10.64 24.57 14.30
CA VAL A 55 11.14 23.44 13.52
C VAL A 55 10.47 22.13 13.95
N SER A 56 10.36 21.88 15.24
CA SER A 56 9.69 20.70 15.79
C SER A 56 8.22 20.62 15.35
N TYR A 57 7.54 21.76 15.38
CA TYR A 57 6.15 21.86 14.94
C TYR A 57 5.98 21.57 13.45
N ILE A 58 6.84 22.14 12.60
CA ILE A 58 6.82 21.89 11.14
C ILE A 58 7.07 20.42 10.83
N VAL A 59 8.08 19.81 11.48
CA VAL A 59 8.41 18.39 11.31
C VAL A 59 7.21 17.51 11.68
N MET A 60 6.55 17.80 12.79
CA MET A 60 5.43 17.01 13.28
C MET A 60 4.21 17.12 12.37
N ILE A 61 3.87 18.32 11.91
CA ILE A 61 2.78 18.51 10.93
C ILE A 61 3.14 17.78 9.63
N GLY A 62 4.39 17.90 9.17
CA GLY A 62 4.87 17.21 7.97
C GLY A 62 4.72 15.69 8.08
N MET A 63 5.09 15.10 9.22
CA MET A 63 4.89 13.67 9.49
C MET A 63 3.42 13.28 9.51
N TYR A 64 2.56 14.08 10.14
CA TYR A 64 1.12 13.83 10.17
C TYR A 64 0.52 13.83 8.77
N ILE A 65 0.83 14.85 7.97
CA ILE A 65 0.37 14.93 6.58
C ILE A 65 0.90 13.74 5.75
N ALA A 66 2.18 13.42 5.87
CA ALA A 66 2.80 12.30 5.15
C ALA A 66 2.11 10.96 5.48
N THR A 67 1.75 10.74 6.75
CA THR A 67 1.04 9.54 7.18
C THR A 67 -0.37 9.48 6.57
N TRP A 68 -1.10 10.59 6.57
CA TRP A 68 -2.42 10.64 5.92
C TRP A 68 -2.33 10.43 4.41
N VAL A 69 -1.34 11.00 3.76
CA VAL A 69 -1.10 10.77 2.32
C VAL A 69 -0.82 9.30 2.05
N ALA A 70 -0.01 8.65 2.87
CA ALA A 70 0.27 7.22 2.75
C ALA A 70 -1.01 6.37 2.93
N VAL A 71 -1.82 6.67 3.97
CA VAL A 71 -3.08 5.98 4.24
C VAL A 71 -4.06 6.11 3.07
N VAL A 72 -4.23 7.32 2.53
CA VAL A 72 -5.10 7.56 1.37
C VAL A 72 -4.56 6.85 0.14
N GLY A 73 -3.23 6.86 -0.04
CA GLY A 73 -2.56 6.16 -1.13
C GLY A 73 -2.83 4.66 -1.12
N GLU A 74 -2.68 4.02 0.03
CA GLU A 74 -2.98 2.59 0.21
C GLU A 74 -4.46 2.29 -0.07
N LYS A 75 -5.38 3.12 0.41
CA LYS A 75 -6.81 2.93 0.19
C LYS A 75 -7.24 3.09 -1.26
N THR A 76 -6.58 3.94 -2.01
CA THR A 76 -6.92 4.20 -3.41
C THR A 76 -6.27 3.20 -4.36
N PHE A 77 -5.33 2.37 -3.86
CA PHE A 77 -4.76 1.30 -4.67
C PHE A 77 -5.76 0.14 -4.81
N TYR A 78 -6.02 -0.26 -6.04
CA TYR A 78 -6.73 -1.49 -6.35
C TYR A 78 -6.19 -2.13 -7.63
N LEU A 79 -6.34 -3.43 -7.70
CA LEU A 79 -6.17 -4.22 -8.90
C LEU A 79 -7.50 -4.92 -9.18
N LYS A 80 -8.06 -4.69 -10.35
CA LYS A 80 -9.34 -5.23 -10.79
C LYS A 80 -9.15 -6.05 -12.05
N TYR A 81 -9.83 -7.16 -12.17
CA TYR A 81 -9.91 -7.94 -13.39
C TYR A 81 -11.33 -7.86 -13.96
N GLN A 82 -11.46 -7.49 -15.22
CA GLN A 82 -12.72 -7.41 -15.91
C GLN A 82 -12.49 -7.62 -17.41
N ASP A 83 -13.32 -8.46 -18.03
CA ASP A 83 -13.32 -8.70 -19.48
C ASP A 83 -11.94 -9.09 -20.05
N GLY A 84 -11.19 -9.96 -19.33
CA GLY A 84 -9.88 -10.43 -19.74
C GLY A 84 -8.73 -9.48 -19.46
N LYS A 85 -8.99 -8.28 -18.96
CA LYS A 85 -7.98 -7.25 -18.70
C LYS A 85 -7.86 -6.94 -17.22
N TYR A 86 -6.64 -6.64 -16.81
CA TYR A 86 -6.37 -6.12 -15.49
C TYR A 86 -6.34 -4.60 -15.56
N SER A 87 -6.98 -3.94 -14.61
CA SER A 87 -6.83 -2.52 -14.39
C SER A 87 -6.32 -2.27 -12.97
N TYR A 88 -5.39 -1.33 -12.84
CA TYR A 88 -4.88 -0.91 -11.55
C TYR A 88 -4.94 0.60 -11.41
N HIS A 89 -5.20 1.02 -10.20
CA HIS A 89 -5.17 2.41 -9.79
C HIS A 89 -4.15 2.55 -8.66
N HIS A 90 -3.33 3.55 -8.72
CA HIS A 90 -2.31 3.82 -7.72
C HIS A 90 -2.29 5.31 -7.37
N TRP A 91 -2.63 5.65 -6.12
CA TRP A 91 -2.66 7.01 -5.62
C TRP A 91 -3.56 7.92 -6.45
N PHE A 92 -3.12 9.13 -6.71
CA PHE A 92 -3.82 10.14 -7.52
C PHE A 92 -3.56 10.01 -9.04
N ARG A 93 -3.17 8.81 -9.51
CA ARG A 93 -2.92 8.56 -10.93
C ARG A 93 -4.15 7.99 -11.59
N GLU A 94 -4.25 8.20 -12.89
CA GLU A 94 -5.29 7.58 -13.70
C GLU A 94 -5.21 6.05 -13.64
N GLU A 95 -6.36 5.41 -13.74
CA GLU A 95 -6.47 3.95 -13.88
C GLU A 95 -5.77 3.51 -15.15
N LYS A 96 -4.93 2.48 -15.03
CA LYS A 96 -4.21 1.89 -16.16
C LYS A 96 -4.61 0.45 -16.33
N THR A 97 -4.77 0.04 -17.59
CA THR A 97 -5.09 -1.33 -17.96
C THR A 97 -3.88 -2.05 -18.51
N PHE A 98 -3.79 -3.36 -18.27
CA PHE A 98 -2.78 -4.25 -18.83
C PHE A 98 -3.33 -5.67 -18.97
N GLU A 99 -2.70 -6.46 -19.81
CA GLU A 99 -2.99 -7.88 -19.97
C GLU A 99 -1.78 -8.69 -19.48
N LEU A 100 -2.02 -9.87 -18.91
CA LEU A 100 -0.94 -10.78 -18.54
C LEU A 100 -0.48 -11.54 -19.80
N ASP A 101 0.43 -10.92 -20.55
CA ASP A 101 1.05 -11.42 -21.76
C ASP A 101 2.58 -11.56 -21.57
N GLU A 102 3.28 -11.91 -22.63
CA GLU A 102 4.74 -12.15 -22.65
C GLU A 102 5.57 -10.90 -22.26
N ARG A 103 5.00 -9.69 -22.35
CA ARG A 103 5.66 -8.43 -21.98
C ARG A 103 5.67 -8.21 -20.47
N ILE A 104 4.83 -8.97 -19.75
CA ILE A 104 4.76 -8.87 -18.30
C ILE A 104 5.81 -9.78 -17.69
N THR A 105 6.51 -9.23 -16.72
CA THR A 105 7.44 -9.95 -15.85
C THR A 105 7.24 -9.52 -14.41
N TYR A 106 7.68 -10.33 -13.47
CA TYR A 106 7.57 -9.96 -12.06
C TYR A 106 8.83 -10.28 -11.26
N LYS A 107 8.97 -9.57 -10.14
CA LYS A 107 9.92 -9.89 -9.06
C LYS A 107 9.12 -10.17 -7.80
N ALA A 108 9.31 -11.36 -7.24
CA ALA A 108 8.78 -11.65 -5.93
C ALA A 108 9.76 -11.20 -4.84
N ARG A 109 9.22 -10.72 -3.73
CA ARG A 109 9.92 -10.28 -2.54
C ARG A 109 9.22 -10.84 -1.32
N GLU A 110 9.83 -10.68 -0.16
CA GLU A 110 9.25 -11.06 1.11
C GLU A 110 7.94 -10.29 1.41
N ASP A 111 7.89 -9.01 1.04
CA ASP A 111 6.78 -8.09 1.29
C ASP A 111 5.73 -8.03 0.17
N GLY A 112 6.02 -8.59 -1.02
CA GLY A 112 5.07 -8.51 -2.12
C GLY A 112 5.64 -8.90 -3.49
N ILE A 113 4.85 -8.59 -4.51
CA ILE A 113 5.17 -8.86 -5.92
C ILE A 113 5.22 -7.54 -6.68
N VAL A 114 6.34 -7.28 -7.34
CA VAL A 114 6.50 -6.12 -8.22
C VAL A 114 6.26 -6.55 -9.67
N ILE A 115 5.33 -5.90 -10.33
CA ILE A 115 4.99 -6.17 -11.73
C ILE A 115 5.70 -5.18 -12.64
N TYR A 116 6.20 -5.70 -13.76
CA TYR A 116 6.87 -4.95 -14.82
C TYR A 116 6.21 -5.24 -16.16
N GLN A 117 6.13 -4.23 -17.02
CA GLN A 117 5.78 -4.35 -18.41
C GLN A 117 6.89 -3.69 -19.24
N ASP A 118 7.47 -4.40 -20.20
CA ASP A 118 8.58 -3.92 -21.01
C ASP A 118 9.73 -3.35 -20.16
N ASN A 119 10.08 -4.04 -19.06
CA ASN A 119 11.07 -3.64 -18.06
C ASN A 119 10.74 -2.36 -17.26
N LYS A 120 9.57 -1.74 -17.46
CA LYS A 120 9.10 -0.61 -16.65
C LYS A 120 8.23 -1.11 -15.51
N ARG A 121 8.51 -0.64 -14.30
CA ARG A 121 7.69 -0.99 -13.14
C ARG A 121 6.28 -0.42 -13.30
N LEU A 122 5.29 -1.27 -13.18
CA LEU A 122 3.87 -0.89 -13.13
C LEU A 122 3.45 -0.59 -11.69
N PHE A 123 3.45 -1.59 -10.83
CA PHE A 123 3.01 -1.48 -9.44
C PHE A 123 3.68 -2.54 -8.55
N LEU A 124 3.46 -2.42 -7.26
CA LEU A 124 3.80 -3.40 -6.22
C LEU A 124 2.49 -3.85 -5.58
N THR A 125 2.30 -5.15 -5.45
CA THR A 125 1.25 -5.72 -4.59
C THR A 125 1.90 -6.23 -3.31
N SER A 126 1.31 -5.92 -2.16
CA SER A 126 1.72 -6.53 -0.90
C SER A 126 1.07 -7.89 -0.72
N HIS A 127 1.77 -8.83 -0.08
CA HIS A 127 1.18 -10.11 0.32
C HIS A 127 0.07 -9.97 1.35
N GLY A 128 0.02 -8.84 2.06
CA GLY A 128 -1.03 -8.52 3.02
C GLY A 128 -2.32 -7.98 2.39
N TYR A 129 -2.35 -7.75 1.08
CA TYR A 129 -3.58 -7.31 0.42
C TYR A 129 -4.59 -8.44 0.34
N THR A 130 -5.87 -8.09 0.51
CA THR A 130 -6.96 -9.05 0.31
C THR A 130 -6.85 -9.66 -1.09
N ASN A 131 -6.92 -10.99 -1.15
CA ASN A 131 -6.85 -11.75 -2.40
C ASN A 131 -5.53 -11.62 -3.21
N ALA A 132 -4.44 -11.12 -2.61
CA ALA A 132 -3.12 -11.12 -3.23
C ALA A 132 -2.69 -12.54 -3.68
N GLU A 133 -3.17 -13.56 -2.96
CA GLU A 133 -2.93 -14.96 -3.26
C GLU A 133 -3.48 -15.37 -4.62
N PHE A 134 -4.70 -14.98 -4.97
CA PHE A 134 -5.29 -15.28 -6.29
C PHE A 134 -4.48 -14.67 -7.42
N PHE A 135 -4.00 -13.45 -7.24
CA PHE A 135 -3.14 -12.81 -8.23
C PHE A 135 -1.80 -13.54 -8.37
N GLY A 136 -1.19 -13.91 -7.24
CA GLY A 136 0.05 -14.70 -7.22
C GLY A 136 -0.09 -16.04 -7.95
N ARG A 137 -1.18 -16.78 -7.70
CA ARG A 137 -1.50 -18.02 -8.41
C ARG A 137 -1.71 -17.81 -9.91
N THR A 138 -2.44 -16.76 -10.29
CA THR A 138 -2.67 -16.46 -11.70
C THR A 138 -1.36 -16.18 -12.45
N LEU A 139 -0.37 -15.54 -11.81
CA LEU A 139 0.96 -15.35 -12.40
C LEU A 139 1.66 -16.70 -12.65
N LEU A 140 1.54 -17.66 -11.72
CA LEU A 140 2.09 -19.00 -11.85
C LEU A 140 1.36 -19.82 -12.92
N GLU A 141 0.02 -19.85 -12.91
CA GLU A 141 -0.81 -20.57 -13.88
C GLU A 141 -0.58 -20.10 -15.33
N LYS A 142 -0.40 -18.80 -15.52
CA LYS A 142 -0.08 -18.21 -16.82
C LYS A 142 1.40 -18.29 -17.20
N ASN A 143 2.22 -18.93 -16.35
CA ASN A 143 3.67 -19.04 -16.57
C ASN A 143 4.35 -17.69 -16.82
N ILE A 144 3.90 -16.63 -16.16
CA ILE A 144 4.52 -15.31 -16.30
C ILE A 144 5.96 -15.37 -15.77
N LYS A 145 6.90 -14.81 -16.52
CA LYS A 145 8.33 -14.89 -16.23
C LYS A 145 8.69 -14.20 -14.90
N CYS A 146 9.21 -14.97 -13.95
CA CYS A 146 9.83 -14.45 -12.74
C CYS A 146 11.26 -13.98 -13.03
N ILE A 147 11.59 -12.72 -12.73
CA ILE A 147 12.94 -12.18 -12.89
C ILE A 147 13.82 -12.56 -11.69
N LYS A 148 13.24 -12.53 -10.48
CA LYS A 148 13.95 -12.78 -9.21
C LYS A 148 12.98 -13.10 -8.09
N GLY A 149 13.41 -13.97 -7.16
CA GLY A 149 12.68 -14.23 -5.92
C GLY A 149 11.63 -15.33 -6.06
N GLU A 150 11.85 -16.31 -6.94
CA GLU A 150 10.92 -17.41 -7.17
C GLU A 150 10.59 -18.19 -5.89
N GLN A 151 11.52 -18.30 -4.95
CA GLN A 151 11.31 -18.92 -3.65
C GLN A 151 10.15 -18.29 -2.84
N TYR A 152 9.87 -17.02 -3.04
CA TYR A 152 8.74 -16.34 -2.37
C TYR A 152 7.38 -16.65 -3.01
N MET A 153 7.38 -17.31 -4.16
CA MET A 153 6.17 -17.75 -4.87
C MET A 153 5.73 -19.16 -4.48
N GLU A 154 6.58 -19.95 -3.82
CA GLU A 154 6.26 -21.32 -3.39
C GLU A 154 5.01 -21.37 -2.51
N LYS A 155 4.83 -20.38 -1.64
CA LYS A 155 3.64 -20.24 -0.80
C LYS A 155 2.32 -20.18 -1.58
N TYR A 156 2.37 -19.86 -2.87
CA TYR A 156 1.20 -19.82 -3.73
C TYR A 156 1.00 -21.12 -4.50
N ARG A 157 2.00 -22.02 -4.55
CA ARG A 157 1.92 -23.36 -5.16
C ARG A 157 1.24 -24.36 -4.22
N ASP A 158 1.57 -24.32 -2.93
CA ASP A 158 1.26 -25.41 -1.98
C ASP A 158 -0.16 -25.36 -1.38
N LYS A 159 -0.99 -24.38 -1.78
CA LYS A 159 -2.36 -24.27 -1.27
C LYS A 159 -3.41 -24.84 -2.22
N GLU A 160 -3.15 -26.01 -2.79
CA GLU A 160 -4.12 -26.66 -3.71
C GLU A 160 -5.27 -27.38 -3.01
N GLU A 161 -5.39 -27.39 -1.69
CA GLU A 161 -6.45 -28.13 -0.99
C GLU A 161 -6.93 -27.46 0.29
N ILE A 162 -7.56 -26.28 0.25
CA ILE A 162 -8.47 -25.92 1.34
C ILE A 162 -9.64 -25.11 0.76
N ASP A 163 -10.83 -25.72 0.91
CA ASP A 163 -12.19 -25.18 0.80
C ASP A 163 -12.84 -25.05 -0.57
N VAL A 164 -13.28 -26.22 -1.05
CA VAL A 164 -14.62 -26.36 -1.61
C VAL A 164 -15.44 -27.20 -0.62
N ASN A 165 -15.99 -26.55 0.40
CA ASN A 165 -17.16 -27.03 1.14
C ASN A 165 -18.02 -25.86 1.56
#